data_334f4b55f3c42c199d911dd469a139fc
#
_entry.id   334f4b55f3c42c199d911dd469a139fc
#
_cell.length_a   1.000
_cell.length_b   1.000
_cell.length_c   1.000
_cell.angle_alpha   90.00
_cell.angle_beta   90.00
_cell.angle_gamma   90.00
#
_symmetry.space_group_name_H-M   'P 1'
#
loop_
_entity.id
_entity.type
_entity.pdbx_description
1 polymer ?
#
loop_
_entity_poly.entity_id
_entity_poly.type
_entity_poly.pdbx_seq_one_letter_code
_entity_poly.pdbx_strand_id
1 'polypeptide(L)'
;VDGCIHQAAGPELLAECKTLGGCETGSAKITKGYKLPCKYVIHAVGPRWRNGKHGEREKLVSCYRVSLELAKEYGCETVAFPLISSGIYGYPKDQALKIAVDTISDFLLENDMTVYIVIFDRKAYQISEELFSDIAAYIDDTYVDAHTDSRVSRLRRMQTLTLRDAEEILYDAPLAPRVASTKTLNDALSQIDECCFGKSTKKA
;
A
#
# COMPACT_ATOMS: atom_id res chain seq x y z
N VAL A 1 -11.63 1.10 -9.53
CA VAL A 1 -11.65 0.46 -8.19
C VAL A 1 -12.98 0.73 -7.50
N ASP A 2 -13.37 1.99 -7.27
CA ASP A 2 -14.59 2.35 -6.52
C ASP A 2 -15.86 1.62 -7.02
N GLY A 3 -16.16 1.71 -8.32
CA GLY A 3 -17.32 1.05 -8.90
C GLY A 3 -17.31 -0.48 -8.75
N CYS A 4 -16.14 -1.12 -8.85
CA CYS A 4 -16.01 -2.59 -8.66
C CYS A 4 -16.28 -2.97 -7.20
N ILE A 5 -15.80 -2.18 -6.24
CA ILE A 5 -16.06 -2.39 -4.82
C ILE A 5 -17.55 -2.29 -4.53
N HIS A 6 -18.24 -1.25 -5.00
CA HIS A 6 -19.69 -1.09 -4.83
C HIS A 6 -20.48 -2.23 -5.47
N GLN A 7 -20.07 -2.69 -6.66
CA GLN A 7 -20.72 -3.80 -7.34
C GLN A 7 -20.57 -5.11 -6.55
N ALA A 8 -19.39 -5.39 -6.02
CA ALA A 8 -19.12 -6.60 -5.27
C ALA A 8 -19.71 -6.59 -3.86
N ALA A 9 -19.72 -5.43 -3.19
CA ALA A 9 -20.27 -5.26 -1.84
C ALA A 9 -21.80 -5.36 -1.79
N GLY A 10 -22.48 -5.06 -2.89
CA GLY A 10 -23.94 -5.00 -2.94
C GLY A 10 -24.53 -3.63 -2.61
N PRO A 11 -25.86 -3.49 -2.70
CA PRO A 11 -26.54 -2.20 -2.58
C PRO A 11 -26.47 -1.57 -1.18
N GLU A 12 -26.24 -2.39 -0.17
CA GLU A 12 -26.18 -1.96 1.23
C GLU A 12 -25.01 -1.01 1.48
N LEU A 13 -23.84 -1.24 0.80
CA LEU A 13 -22.69 -0.35 0.90
C LEU A 13 -23.05 1.07 0.45
N LEU A 14 -23.75 1.20 -0.69
CA LEU A 14 -24.18 2.51 -1.20
C LEU A 14 -25.20 3.17 -0.26
N ALA A 15 -26.10 2.38 0.34
CA ALA A 15 -27.06 2.89 1.30
C ALA A 15 -26.37 3.48 2.53
N GLU A 16 -25.35 2.79 3.09
CA GLU A 16 -24.55 3.31 4.20
C GLU A 16 -23.76 4.55 3.80
N CYS A 17 -23.11 4.55 2.64
CA CYS A 17 -22.34 5.71 2.14
C CYS A 17 -23.20 6.98 2.06
N LYS A 18 -24.49 6.87 1.67
CA LYS A 18 -25.41 8.02 1.62
C LYS A 18 -25.65 8.64 2.99
N THR A 19 -25.60 7.87 4.07
CA THR A 19 -25.78 8.38 5.44
C THR A 19 -24.57 9.16 5.95
N LEU A 20 -23.39 9.00 5.31
CA LEU A 20 -22.15 9.65 5.75
C LEU A 20 -22.09 11.16 5.43
N GLY A 21 -23.00 11.68 4.60
CA GLY A 21 -23.08 13.12 4.27
C GLY A 21 -21.89 13.65 3.47
N GLY A 22 -21.25 12.80 2.65
CA GLY A 22 -20.06 13.18 1.87
C GLY A 22 -18.76 13.06 2.65
N CYS A 23 -17.62 13.34 1.98
CA CYS A 23 -16.29 13.32 2.56
C CYS A 23 -15.42 14.36 1.84
N GLU A 24 -14.65 15.14 2.58
CA GLU A 24 -13.76 16.16 2.02
C GLU A 24 -12.54 15.54 1.32
N THR A 25 -12.01 16.26 0.32
CA THR A 25 -10.78 15.85 -0.35
C THR A 25 -9.59 15.90 0.62
N GLY A 26 -8.88 14.81 0.76
CA GLY A 26 -7.81 14.65 1.74
C GLY A 26 -8.27 13.90 3.00
N SER A 27 -9.53 13.50 3.07
CA SER A 27 -10.09 12.77 4.20
C SER A 27 -10.59 11.39 3.80
N ALA A 28 -11.04 10.60 4.76
CA ALA A 28 -11.62 9.29 4.57
C ALA A 28 -12.77 9.03 5.55
N LYS A 29 -13.67 8.12 5.18
CA LYS A 29 -14.74 7.59 6.04
C LYS A 29 -14.79 6.07 5.93
N ILE A 30 -15.28 5.41 6.96
CA ILE A 30 -15.32 3.95 7.04
C ILE A 30 -16.77 3.45 7.01
N THR A 31 -16.97 2.31 6.37
CA THR A 31 -18.24 1.55 6.34
C THR A 31 -17.98 0.08 6.57
N LYS A 32 -19.02 -0.71 6.73
CA LYS A 32 -18.95 -2.17 6.71
C LYS A 32 -18.59 -2.68 5.31
N GLY A 33 -18.00 -3.89 5.25
CA GLY A 33 -17.62 -4.54 3.98
C GLY A 33 -18.78 -5.22 3.25
N TYR A 34 -19.88 -5.50 3.94
CA TYR A 34 -21.09 -6.22 3.45
C TYR A 34 -20.74 -7.56 2.78
N LYS A 35 -20.97 -7.71 1.46
CA LYS A 35 -20.67 -8.95 0.72
C LYS A 35 -19.18 -9.12 0.37
N LEU A 36 -18.34 -8.12 0.65
CA LEU A 36 -16.91 -8.23 0.45
C LEU A 36 -16.27 -9.14 1.51
N PRO A 37 -15.18 -9.83 1.19
CA PRO A 37 -14.43 -10.66 2.15
C PRO A 37 -13.54 -9.82 3.09
N CYS A 38 -14.03 -8.65 3.52
CA CYS A 38 -13.37 -7.76 4.47
C CYS A 38 -14.37 -7.23 5.49
N LYS A 39 -13.86 -6.84 6.66
CA LYS A 39 -14.72 -6.29 7.72
C LYS A 39 -15.25 -4.90 7.36
N TYR A 40 -14.39 -4.08 6.79
CA TYR A 40 -14.65 -2.66 6.53
C TYR A 40 -14.16 -2.24 5.15
N VAL A 41 -14.77 -1.16 4.63
CA VAL A 41 -14.26 -0.40 3.48
C VAL A 41 -13.98 1.02 3.94
N ILE A 42 -12.77 1.50 3.65
CA ILE A 42 -12.36 2.88 3.94
C ILE A 42 -12.45 3.67 2.63
N HIS A 43 -13.30 4.65 2.61
CA HIS A 43 -13.58 5.53 1.47
C HIS A 43 -12.73 6.78 1.55
N ALA A 44 -11.53 6.74 0.96
CA ALA A 44 -10.62 7.88 0.91
C ALA A 44 -10.89 8.75 -0.32
N VAL A 45 -11.02 10.06 -0.13
CA VAL A 45 -11.26 11.02 -1.21
C VAL A 45 -9.94 11.70 -1.60
N GLY A 46 -9.23 11.10 -2.55
CA GLY A 46 -7.97 11.62 -3.05
C GLY A 46 -8.11 12.89 -3.90
N PRO A 47 -7.06 13.71 -4.00
CA PRO A 47 -7.06 14.93 -4.80
C PRO A 47 -7.03 14.63 -6.30
N ARG A 48 -7.66 15.49 -7.10
CA ARG A 48 -7.43 15.57 -8.55
C ARG A 48 -6.12 16.29 -8.81
N TRP A 49 -5.28 15.70 -9.63
CA TRP A 49 -4.04 16.35 -10.05
C TRP A 49 -4.32 17.53 -10.98
N ARG A 50 -3.71 18.65 -10.71
CA ARG A 50 -3.70 19.83 -11.60
C ARG A 50 -2.28 20.15 -12.03
N ASN A 51 -1.41 20.52 -11.12
CA ASN A 51 -0.01 20.84 -11.40
C ASN A 51 0.91 20.73 -10.17
N GLY A 52 0.43 20.17 -9.06
CA GLY A 52 1.18 20.02 -7.80
C GLY A 52 1.30 21.31 -6.96
N LYS A 53 0.58 22.38 -7.32
CA LYS A 53 0.66 23.69 -6.63
C LYS A 53 -0.60 24.05 -5.81
N HIS A 54 -1.54 23.10 -5.66
CA HIS A 54 -2.83 23.34 -4.99
C HIS A 54 -3.03 22.47 -3.75
N GLY A 55 -1.91 22.08 -3.11
CA GLY A 55 -1.97 21.24 -1.92
C GLY A 55 -2.31 19.77 -2.22
N GLU A 56 -2.09 19.32 -3.48
CA GLU A 56 -2.42 17.96 -3.85
C GLU A 56 -1.57 16.94 -3.08
N ARG A 57 -0.28 17.26 -2.82
CA ARG A 57 0.61 16.39 -2.06
C ARG A 57 0.11 16.21 -0.62
N GLU A 58 -0.16 17.31 0.06
CA GLU A 58 -0.64 17.32 1.45
C GLU A 58 -1.98 16.59 1.59
N LYS A 59 -2.88 16.76 0.63
CA LYS A 59 -4.16 16.06 0.59
C LYS A 59 -4.00 14.56 0.35
N LEU A 60 -3.06 14.15 -0.49
CA LEU A 60 -2.79 12.73 -0.73
C LEU A 60 -2.15 12.07 0.50
N VAL A 61 -1.18 12.71 1.14
CA VAL A 61 -0.61 12.28 2.44
C VAL A 61 -1.73 12.12 3.47
N SER A 62 -2.61 13.12 3.59
CA SER A 62 -3.74 13.10 4.52
C SER A 62 -4.69 11.93 4.26
N CYS A 63 -4.99 11.59 3.00
CA CYS A 63 -5.80 10.41 2.66
C CYS A 63 -5.23 9.11 3.24
N TYR A 64 -3.93 8.87 3.05
CA TYR A 64 -3.28 7.67 3.59
C TYR A 64 -3.28 7.70 5.12
N ARG A 65 -2.89 8.81 5.74
CA ARG A 65 -2.81 8.93 7.19
C ARG A 65 -4.17 8.74 7.86
N VAL A 66 -5.21 9.46 7.42
CA VAL A 66 -6.57 9.34 7.98
C VAL A 66 -7.12 7.92 7.80
N SER A 67 -6.84 7.30 6.65
CA SER A 67 -7.26 5.90 6.42
C SER A 67 -6.59 4.92 7.38
N LEU A 68 -5.30 5.09 7.65
CA LEU A 68 -4.55 4.25 8.59
C LEU A 68 -5.01 4.48 10.03
N GLU A 69 -5.28 5.73 10.42
CA GLU A 69 -5.82 6.08 11.73
C GLU A 69 -7.20 5.45 11.94
N LEU A 70 -8.09 5.52 10.95
CA LEU A 70 -9.38 4.84 10.98
C LEU A 70 -9.23 3.33 11.10
N ALA A 71 -8.33 2.72 10.32
CA ALA A 71 -8.07 1.29 10.40
C ALA A 71 -7.61 0.88 11.81
N LYS A 72 -6.70 1.65 12.42
CA LYS A 72 -6.24 1.45 13.80
C LYS A 72 -7.38 1.59 14.80
N GLU A 73 -8.19 2.64 14.70
CA GLU A 73 -9.35 2.90 15.57
C GLU A 73 -10.35 1.74 15.55
N TYR A 74 -10.57 1.16 14.36
CA TYR A 74 -11.47 0.01 14.17
C TYR A 74 -10.81 -1.36 14.39
N GLY A 75 -9.59 -1.39 14.92
CA GLY A 75 -8.88 -2.63 15.27
C GLY A 75 -8.55 -3.50 14.04
N CYS A 76 -8.26 -2.89 12.91
CA CYS A 76 -7.80 -3.62 11.72
C CYS A 76 -6.32 -3.98 11.85
N GLU A 77 -6.00 -5.26 11.70
CA GLU A 77 -4.63 -5.75 11.66
C GLU A 77 -4.00 -5.61 10.27
N THR A 78 -4.86 -5.58 9.24
CA THR A 78 -4.44 -5.51 7.83
C THR A 78 -5.24 -4.48 7.06
N VAL A 79 -4.57 -3.74 6.16
CA VAL A 79 -5.18 -2.76 5.25
C VAL A 79 -4.62 -2.92 3.85
N ALA A 80 -5.49 -2.88 2.83
CA ALA A 80 -5.08 -2.87 1.43
C ALA A 80 -5.44 -1.53 0.77
N PHE A 81 -4.45 -0.87 0.18
CA PHE A 81 -4.62 0.38 -0.55
C PHE A 81 -4.41 0.18 -2.04
N PRO A 82 -5.26 0.75 -2.89
CA PRO A 82 -4.87 1.03 -4.28
C PRO A 82 -3.91 2.23 -4.31
N LEU A 83 -3.30 2.49 -5.45
CA LEU A 83 -2.55 3.73 -5.64
C LEU A 83 -3.52 4.91 -5.79
N ILE A 84 -3.83 5.58 -4.68
CA ILE A 84 -4.84 6.63 -4.59
C ILE A 84 -4.53 7.76 -5.60
N SER A 85 -5.56 8.27 -6.27
CA SER A 85 -5.52 9.38 -7.25
C SER A 85 -4.74 9.11 -8.54
N SER A 86 -4.05 7.97 -8.71
CA SER A 86 -3.20 7.69 -9.88
C SER A 86 -3.94 7.28 -11.15
N GLY A 87 -5.24 7.01 -11.05
CA GLY A 87 -6.11 6.66 -12.17
C GLY A 87 -6.73 7.89 -12.83
N ILE A 88 -8.07 7.99 -12.80
CA ILE A 88 -8.85 9.07 -13.44
C ILE A 88 -8.46 10.47 -12.92
N TYR A 89 -8.01 10.57 -11.68
CA TYR A 89 -7.58 11.84 -11.09
C TYR A 89 -6.19 12.30 -11.57
N GLY A 90 -5.47 11.47 -12.31
CA GLY A 90 -4.27 11.84 -13.07
C GLY A 90 -3.04 12.19 -12.24
N TYR A 91 -2.99 11.83 -10.96
CA TYR A 91 -1.78 12.04 -10.15
C TYR A 91 -0.60 11.26 -10.76
N PRO A 92 0.59 11.85 -10.94
CA PRO A 92 1.77 11.14 -11.44
C PRO A 92 2.07 9.91 -10.59
N LYS A 93 2.22 8.74 -11.23
CA LYS A 93 2.27 7.45 -10.53
C LYS A 93 3.49 7.29 -9.65
N ASP A 94 4.64 7.76 -10.11
CA ASP A 94 5.90 7.79 -9.37
C ASP A 94 5.78 8.61 -8.08
N GLN A 95 5.23 9.82 -8.19
CA GLN A 95 5.01 10.69 -7.04
C GLN A 95 3.93 10.11 -6.09
N ALA A 96 2.84 9.58 -6.63
CA ALA A 96 1.79 8.96 -5.83
C ALA A 96 2.30 7.74 -5.05
N LEU A 97 3.12 6.89 -5.69
CA LEU A 97 3.71 5.72 -5.06
C LEU A 97 4.71 6.11 -3.97
N LYS A 98 5.58 7.09 -4.25
CA LYS A 98 6.52 7.60 -3.24
C LYS A 98 5.77 8.16 -2.02
N ILE A 99 4.74 8.97 -2.22
CA ILE A 99 3.92 9.51 -1.12
C ILE A 99 3.25 8.39 -0.33
N ALA A 100 2.71 7.37 -1.00
CA ALA A 100 2.09 6.23 -0.35
C ALA A 100 3.10 5.49 0.55
N VAL A 101 4.26 5.12 -0.01
CA VAL A 101 5.31 4.40 0.72
C VAL A 101 5.82 5.23 1.89
N ASP A 102 6.21 6.49 1.67
CA ASP A 102 6.73 7.38 2.73
C ASP A 102 5.70 7.50 3.87
N THR A 103 4.43 7.80 3.56
CA THR A 103 3.39 8.02 4.59
C THR A 103 3.04 6.75 5.35
N ILE A 104 2.97 5.60 4.67
CA ILE A 104 2.69 4.31 5.28
C ILE A 104 3.87 3.89 6.16
N SER A 105 5.10 4.03 5.68
CA SER A 105 6.31 3.71 6.45
C SER A 105 6.40 4.53 7.73
N ASP A 106 6.18 5.85 7.65
CA ASP A 106 6.15 6.72 8.83
C ASP A 106 5.12 6.26 9.88
N PHE A 107 3.93 5.86 9.43
CA PHE A 107 2.89 5.34 10.32
C PHE A 107 3.28 4.02 10.96
N LEU A 108 3.91 3.11 10.23
CA LEU A 108 4.30 1.78 10.69
C LEU A 108 5.49 1.79 11.67
N LEU A 109 6.25 2.89 11.76
CA LEU A 109 7.29 3.04 12.78
C LEU A 109 6.71 3.04 14.21
N GLU A 110 5.46 3.48 14.36
CA GLU A 110 4.80 3.62 15.67
C GLU A 110 3.61 2.67 15.85
N ASN A 111 3.23 1.90 14.81
CA ASN A 111 2.02 1.09 14.81
C ASN A 111 2.27 -0.28 14.19
N ASP A 112 1.79 -1.33 14.87
CA ASP A 112 1.85 -2.71 14.37
C ASP A 112 0.63 -3.00 13.48
N MET A 113 0.86 -2.98 12.17
CA MET A 113 -0.16 -3.22 11.15
C MET A 113 0.48 -3.73 9.85
N THR A 114 -0.19 -4.65 9.16
CA THR A 114 0.23 -5.07 7.83
C THR A 114 -0.48 -4.23 6.77
N VAL A 115 0.28 -3.55 5.90
CA VAL A 115 -0.29 -2.73 4.84
C VAL A 115 0.13 -3.25 3.47
N TYR A 116 -0.87 -3.46 2.60
CA TYR A 116 -0.69 -3.87 1.22
C TYR A 116 -0.91 -2.69 0.28
N ILE A 117 0.02 -2.41 -0.63
CA ILE A 117 -0.20 -1.50 -1.76
C ILE A 117 -0.49 -2.33 -3.00
N VAL A 118 -1.72 -2.26 -3.50
CA VAL A 118 -2.17 -3.02 -4.68
C VAL A 118 -1.91 -2.21 -5.94
N ILE A 119 -0.99 -2.67 -6.77
CA ILE A 119 -0.60 -2.04 -8.03
C ILE A 119 -1.24 -2.78 -9.18
N PHE A 120 -2.20 -2.14 -9.85
CA PHE A 120 -3.03 -2.79 -10.87
C PHE A 120 -2.51 -2.63 -12.31
N ASP A 121 -1.65 -1.65 -12.60
CA ASP A 121 -1.17 -1.41 -13.96
C ASP A 121 0.34 -1.61 -14.12
N ARG A 122 0.74 -2.08 -15.33
CA ARG A 122 2.12 -2.42 -15.66
C ARG A 122 3.10 -1.25 -15.48
N LYS A 123 2.69 -0.02 -15.77
CA LYS A 123 3.56 1.16 -15.63
C LYS A 123 3.83 1.48 -14.16
N ALA A 124 2.81 1.41 -13.31
CA ALA A 124 2.99 1.60 -11.87
C ALA A 124 3.81 0.46 -11.25
N TYR A 125 3.68 -0.76 -11.78
CA TYR A 125 4.50 -1.89 -11.35
C TYR A 125 5.99 -1.69 -11.66
N GLN A 126 6.34 -1.25 -12.87
CA GLN A 126 7.74 -0.94 -13.25
C GLN A 126 8.33 0.15 -12.34
N ILE A 127 7.57 1.21 -12.06
CA ILE A 127 7.99 2.26 -11.13
C ILE A 127 8.20 1.69 -9.72
N SER A 128 7.38 0.74 -9.29
CA SER A 128 7.53 0.12 -7.97
C SER A 128 8.80 -0.72 -7.84
N GLU A 129 9.21 -1.43 -8.90
CA GLU A 129 10.46 -2.20 -8.91
C GLU A 129 11.69 -1.29 -8.74
N GLU A 130 11.71 -0.14 -9.44
CA GLU A 130 12.78 0.85 -9.30
C GLU A 130 12.80 1.42 -7.86
N LEU A 131 11.64 1.77 -7.30
CA LEU A 131 11.54 2.34 -5.96
C LEU A 131 11.95 1.32 -4.88
N PHE A 132 11.60 0.06 -5.05
CA PHE A 132 11.96 -1.00 -4.09
C PHE A 132 13.44 -1.34 -4.14
N SER A 133 14.08 -1.29 -5.30
CA SER A 133 15.52 -1.46 -5.40
C SER A 133 16.27 -0.36 -4.65
N ASP A 134 15.81 0.87 -4.73
CA ASP A 134 16.40 2.01 -4.00
C ASP A 134 16.20 1.88 -2.48
N ILE A 135 15.03 1.39 -2.02
CA ILE A 135 14.78 1.13 -0.60
C ILE A 135 15.64 -0.03 -0.10
N ALA A 136 15.78 -1.10 -0.86
CA ALA A 136 16.65 -2.22 -0.50
C ALA A 136 18.12 -1.78 -0.41
N ALA A 137 18.60 -0.96 -1.35
CA ALA A 137 19.94 -0.38 -1.31
C ALA A 137 20.13 0.51 -0.07
N TYR A 138 19.14 1.35 0.27
CA TYR A 138 19.20 2.21 1.46
C TYR A 138 19.25 1.41 2.77
N ILE A 139 18.46 0.35 2.89
CA ILE A 139 18.48 -0.53 4.07
C ILE A 139 19.83 -1.25 4.20
N ASP A 140 20.38 -1.76 3.09
CA ASP A 140 21.65 -2.49 3.11
C ASP A 140 22.85 -1.59 3.47
N ASP A 141 22.95 -0.42 2.88
CA ASP A 141 24.14 0.43 3.02
C ASP A 141 24.12 1.29 4.29
N THR A 142 22.99 1.84 4.68
CA THR A 142 22.95 2.83 5.76
C THR A 142 22.53 2.21 7.10
N TYR A 143 21.53 1.34 7.10
CA TYR A 143 21.03 0.73 8.34
C TYR A 143 21.99 -0.36 8.85
N VAL A 144 22.53 -1.19 7.95
CA VAL A 144 23.46 -2.24 8.30
C VAL A 144 24.79 -1.65 8.78
N ASP A 145 25.31 -0.61 8.12
CA ASP A 145 26.53 0.07 8.51
C ASP A 145 26.41 0.80 9.87
N ALA A 146 25.21 1.30 10.20
CA ALA A 146 24.96 1.97 11.47
C ALA A 146 24.76 1.02 12.66
N HIS A 147 24.35 -0.24 12.42
CA HIS A 147 23.96 -1.19 13.48
C HIS A 147 24.81 -2.46 13.52
N THR A 148 25.78 -2.63 12.64
CA THR A 148 26.64 -3.83 12.59
C THR A 148 28.04 -3.52 13.08
N ASP A 149 28.57 -4.36 13.98
CA ASP A 149 29.97 -4.32 14.43
C ASP A 149 30.93 -4.33 13.23
N SER A 150 31.93 -3.47 13.26
CA SER A 150 32.90 -3.22 12.17
C SER A 150 33.58 -4.47 11.57
N ARG A 151 33.57 -5.60 12.29
CA ARG A 151 34.08 -6.89 11.82
C ARG A 151 33.14 -7.58 10.83
N VAL A 152 31.83 -7.47 11.04
CA VAL A 152 30.80 -8.10 10.18
C VAL A 152 30.65 -7.30 8.89
N SER A 153 30.72 -5.97 8.95
CA SER A 153 30.68 -5.09 7.77
C SER A 153 31.85 -5.39 6.80
N ARG A 154 33.03 -5.70 7.33
CA ARG A 154 34.21 -6.02 6.52
C ARG A 154 34.08 -7.37 5.81
N LEU A 155 33.48 -8.37 6.43
CA LEU A 155 33.23 -9.70 5.85
C LEU A 155 32.13 -9.65 4.77
N ARG A 156 31.10 -8.82 4.95
CA ARG A 156 30.02 -8.64 3.95
C ARG A 156 30.47 -7.95 2.68
N ARG A 157 31.38 -6.98 2.74
CA ARG A 157 31.99 -6.36 1.55
C ARG A 157 32.81 -7.32 0.70
N MET A 158 33.21 -8.48 1.23
CA MET A 158 33.98 -9.50 0.52
C MET A 158 33.10 -10.63 -0.08
N GLN A 159 31.83 -10.71 0.29
CA GLN A 159 30.89 -11.68 -0.24
C GLN A 159 29.78 -10.95 -1.02
N THR A 160 29.70 -11.20 -2.32
CA THR A 160 28.54 -10.84 -3.15
C THR A 160 27.32 -11.57 -2.58
N LEU A 161 26.48 -10.86 -1.86
CA LEU A 161 25.21 -11.40 -1.35
C LEU A 161 24.31 -11.83 -2.50
N THR A 162 23.84 -13.07 -2.48
CA THR A 162 22.79 -13.52 -3.38
C THR A 162 21.44 -13.00 -2.87
N LEU A 163 20.46 -12.84 -3.76
CA LEU A 163 19.09 -12.43 -3.40
C LEU A 163 18.47 -13.28 -2.26
N ARG A 164 18.93 -14.51 -2.14
CA ARG A 164 18.48 -15.46 -1.11
C ARG A 164 19.01 -15.09 0.29
N ASP A 165 20.22 -14.60 0.38
CA ASP A 165 20.85 -14.17 1.64
C ASP A 165 20.21 -12.86 2.15
N ALA A 166 19.75 -11.99 1.24
CA ALA A 166 19.02 -10.77 1.57
C ALA A 166 17.62 -11.05 2.14
N GLU A 167 16.93 -12.09 1.64
CA GLU A 167 15.62 -12.53 2.17
C GLU A 167 15.74 -13.10 3.59
N GLU A 168 16.81 -13.84 3.90
CA GLU A 168 17.02 -14.46 5.21
C GLU A 168 17.38 -13.40 6.28
N ILE A 169 18.11 -12.37 5.91
CA ILE A 169 18.49 -11.25 6.81
C ILE A 169 17.29 -10.35 7.14
N LEU A 170 16.36 -10.14 6.19
CA LEU A 170 15.12 -9.37 6.38
C LEU A 170 14.13 -10.09 7.31
N TYR A 171 14.23 -11.41 7.43
CA TYR A 171 13.32 -12.21 8.26
C TYR A 171 13.63 -12.14 9.76
N ASP A 172 14.89 -11.91 10.14
CA ASP A 172 15.35 -11.92 11.53
C ASP A 172 15.56 -10.54 12.15
N ALA A 173 15.33 -9.44 11.43
CA ALA A 173 15.46 -8.09 11.97
C ALA A 173 14.20 -7.69 12.75
N PRO A 174 14.28 -7.45 14.06
CA PRO A 174 13.15 -6.91 14.81
C PRO A 174 12.90 -5.46 14.39
N LEU A 175 11.67 -5.15 13.92
CA LEU A 175 11.11 -3.80 13.75
C LEU A 175 11.45 -3.01 12.46
N ALA A 176 11.95 -3.62 11.39
CA ALA A 176 11.84 -2.99 10.08
C ALA A 176 10.44 -3.28 9.48
N PRO A 177 9.77 -2.32 8.78
CA PRO A 177 8.53 -2.62 8.09
C PRO A 177 8.80 -3.75 7.10
N ARG A 178 8.10 -4.89 7.27
CA ARG A 178 8.25 -6.06 6.40
C ARG A 178 7.69 -5.70 5.04
N VAL A 179 8.56 -5.44 4.07
CA VAL A 179 8.18 -5.41 2.66
C VAL A 179 8.01 -6.87 2.24
N ALA A 180 6.76 -7.27 1.98
CA ALA A 180 6.49 -8.63 1.49
C ALA A 180 7.21 -8.85 0.16
N SER A 181 7.83 -10.04 -0.01
CA SER A 181 8.48 -10.40 -1.27
C SER A 181 7.47 -10.36 -2.43
N THR A 182 7.94 -10.13 -3.65
CA THR A 182 7.10 -10.15 -4.87
C THR A 182 6.29 -11.44 -5.02
N LYS A 183 6.77 -12.55 -4.50
CA LYS A 183 6.07 -13.83 -4.48
C LYS A 183 4.87 -13.81 -3.53
N THR A 184 5.05 -13.31 -2.31
CA THR A 184 3.97 -13.17 -1.32
C THR A 184 2.92 -12.16 -1.77
N LEU A 185 3.32 -11.10 -2.49
CA LEU A 185 2.41 -10.13 -3.10
C LEU A 185 1.62 -10.75 -4.24
N ASN A 186 2.26 -11.54 -5.11
CA ASN A 186 1.58 -12.26 -6.19
C ASN A 186 0.62 -13.33 -5.68
N ASP A 187 0.96 -14.03 -4.59
CA ASP A 187 0.08 -15.00 -3.95
C ASP A 187 -1.13 -14.31 -3.30
N ALA A 188 -0.93 -13.14 -2.67
CA ALA A 188 -2.01 -12.33 -2.13
C ALA A 188 -2.88 -11.72 -3.24
N LEU A 189 -2.29 -11.27 -4.35
CA LEU A 189 -3.01 -10.77 -5.51
C LEU A 189 -3.81 -11.86 -6.21
N SER A 190 -3.28 -13.10 -6.32
CA SER A 190 -4.04 -14.25 -6.86
C SER A 190 -5.27 -14.58 -6.00
N GLN A 191 -5.15 -14.47 -4.68
CA GLN A 191 -6.29 -14.66 -3.77
C GLN A 191 -7.32 -13.53 -3.90
N ILE A 192 -6.89 -12.29 -4.14
CA ILE A 192 -7.78 -11.17 -4.41
C ILE A 192 -8.46 -11.32 -5.76
N ASP A 193 -7.76 -11.77 -6.80
CA ASP A 193 -8.33 -12.05 -8.13
C ASP A 193 -9.38 -13.18 -8.08
N GLU A 194 -9.16 -14.24 -7.31
CA GLU A 194 -10.15 -15.30 -7.13
C GLU A 194 -11.39 -14.82 -6.34
N CYS A 195 -11.23 -13.90 -5.40
CA CYS A 195 -12.32 -13.37 -4.59
C CYS A 195 -13.08 -12.21 -5.25
N CYS A 196 -12.38 -11.33 -5.97
CA CYS A 196 -12.98 -10.09 -6.49
C CYS A 196 -13.37 -10.13 -7.97
N PHE A 197 -12.78 -11.04 -8.75
CA PHE A 197 -13.02 -11.19 -10.19
C PHE A 197 -13.44 -12.61 -10.49
N GLY A 198 -14.62 -13.04 -10.05
CA GLY A 198 -15.20 -14.33 -10.42
C GLY A 198 -14.96 -14.60 -11.90
N LYS A 199 -14.39 -15.79 -12.22
CA LYS A 199 -13.98 -16.25 -13.54
C LYS A 199 -14.96 -15.76 -14.61
N SER A 200 -14.57 -14.79 -15.43
CA SER A 200 -15.27 -14.45 -16.66
C SER A 200 -15.15 -15.65 -17.59
N THR A 201 -16.13 -16.54 -17.59
CA THR A 201 -16.30 -17.56 -18.62
C THR A 201 -16.62 -16.84 -19.94
N LYS A 202 -15.60 -16.61 -20.76
CA LYS A 202 -15.82 -16.35 -22.18
C LYS A 202 -16.49 -17.60 -22.74
N LYS A 203 -17.80 -17.52 -22.99
CA LYS A 203 -18.43 -18.40 -23.97
C LYS A 203 -18.04 -17.92 -25.35
N ALA A 204 -17.56 -18.86 -26.16
CA ALA A 204 -17.30 -18.72 -27.56
C ALA A 204 -18.56 -18.30 -28.34
#